data_20227e3b737f0b5869ae889ceb186153
#
_entry.id   20227e3b737f0b5869ae889ceb186153
#
_cell.length_a   1.000
_cell.length_b   1.000
_cell.length_c   1.000
_cell.angle_alpha   90.00
_cell.angle_beta   90.00
_cell.angle_gamma   90.00
#
_symmetry.space_group_name_H-M   'P 1'
#
loop_
_entity.id
_entity.type
_entity.pdbx_description
1 polymer ?
#
loop_
_entity_poly.entity_id
_entity_poly.type
_entity_poly.pdbx_seq_one_letter_code
_entity_poly.pdbx_strand_id
1 'polypeptide(L)'
;MSFFDKLKAGLKRTQDALFGAANTLFGGSRELDDDFFDELEETMIMADVGAGATMEIIDRLRDKIDEDRIKTAAEAKAELKEILAEMIGEGEPLRLGGKPAVILVIGVNGVGKTTSIAKMAHLLKSQGRRVLLAAADTFRAAAIDQLDIWSGRAGVELVKHKEGADPAAVVFDAAQAAKKHADVLIVDTAGRLHNKKNLMDELAKIDRVISRELPDSSRETLLVLDATTGQNAITQAKEFMNSAALTGLIITKLDGSAKGGAIFSVRRELGIPVKFI
;
A
#
# COMPACT_ATOMS: atom_id res chain seq x y z
N MET A 1 -17.65 -4.85 -2.88
CA MET A 1 -16.73 -5.50 -1.92
C MET A 1 -16.08 -4.40 -1.12
N SER A 2 -16.24 -4.40 0.20
CA SER A 2 -15.65 -3.38 1.09
C SER A 2 -14.11 -3.50 1.11
N PHE A 3 -13.43 -2.50 1.69
CA PHE A 3 -11.97 -2.58 1.92
C PHE A 3 -11.63 -3.82 2.76
N PHE A 4 -12.38 -4.07 3.83
CA PHE A 4 -12.20 -5.24 4.69
C PHE A 4 -12.43 -6.57 3.97
N ASP A 5 -13.40 -6.66 3.06
CA ASP A 5 -13.62 -7.90 2.28
C ASP A 5 -12.40 -8.23 1.41
N LYS A 6 -11.80 -7.19 0.80
CA LYS A 6 -10.60 -7.34 -0.03
C LYS A 6 -9.39 -7.71 0.81
N LEU A 7 -9.23 -7.06 1.97
CA LEU A 7 -8.16 -7.34 2.92
C LEU A 7 -8.25 -8.79 3.41
N LYS A 8 -9.44 -9.22 3.83
CA LYS A 8 -9.70 -10.60 4.27
C LYS A 8 -9.39 -11.61 3.17
N ALA A 9 -9.79 -11.32 1.93
CA ALA A 9 -9.50 -12.19 0.79
C ALA A 9 -7.99 -12.22 0.48
N GLY A 10 -7.31 -11.09 0.51
CA GLY A 10 -5.86 -10.98 0.28
C GLY A 10 -5.03 -11.66 1.38
N LEU A 11 -5.44 -11.53 2.62
CA LEU A 11 -4.77 -12.14 3.77
C LEU A 11 -5.13 -13.61 3.99
N LYS A 12 -5.94 -14.23 3.12
CA LYS A 12 -6.39 -15.61 3.35
C LYS A 12 -5.23 -16.58 3.60
N ARG A 13 -4.17 -16.53 2.80
CA ARG A 13 -2.99 -17.39 2.99
C ARG A 13 -2.23 -17.08 4.29
N THR A 14 -2.16 -15.81 4.68
CA THR A 14 -1.58 -15.39 5.96
C THR A 14 -2.49 -15.81 7.12
N GLN A 15 -3.81 -15.68 6.94
CA GLN A 15 -4.79 -16.22 7.89
C GLN A 15 -4.68 -17.74 8.01
N ASP A 16 -4.56 -18.45 6.89
CA ASP A 16 -4.40 -19.91 6.89
C ASP A 16 -3.06 -20.31 7.54
N ALA A 17 -2.01 -19.52 7.40
CA ALA A 17 -0.74 -19.72 8.10
C ALA A 17 -0.83 -19.39 9.59
N LEU A 18 -1.40 -18.23 9.95
CA LEU A 18 -1.61 -17.80 11.33
C LEU A 18 -2.62 -18.67 12.07
N PHE A 19 -3.77 -18.95 11.45
CA PHE A 19 -4.86 -19.69 12.08
C PHE A 19 -4.90 -21.17 11.72
N GLY A 20 -4.15 -21.61 10.70
CA GLY A 20 -3.96 -23.02 10.36
C GLY A 20 -3.02 -23.71 11.34
N ALA A 21 -1.88 -23.11 11.64
CA ALA A 21 -1.00 -23.54 12.74
C ALA A 21 -1.69 -23.30 14.11
N ALA A 22 -2.44 -22.21 14.23
CA ALA A 22 -3.18 -21.86 15.43
C ALA A 22 -4.56 -22.56 15.58
N ASN A 23 -4.99 -23.41 14.64
CA ASN A 23 -6.19 -24.22 14.88
C ASN A 23 -6.02 -25.22 16.04
N THR A 24 -4.76 -25.62 16.32
CA THR A 24 -4.40 -26.33 17.55
C THR A 24 -4.44 -25.39 18.76
N LEU A 25 -3.98 -24.17 18.63
CA LEU A 25 -4.00 -23.12 19.66
C LEU A 25 -5.43 -22.72 20.07
N PHE A 26 -6.30 -22.48 19.10
CA PHE A 26 -7.68 -22.01 19.30
C PHE A 26 -8.70 -23.14 19.29
N GLY A 27 -8.26 -24.41 19.29
CA GLY A 27 -9.13 -25.59 19.31
C GLY A 27 -9.35 -26.16 20.71
N GLY A 28 -10.57 -26.63 20.98
CA GLY A 28 -10.89 -27.32 22.23
C GLY A 28 -11.10 -26.41 23.45
N SER A 29 -10.90 -26.99 24.63
CA SER A 29 -11.00 -26.33 25.94
C SER A 29 -9.61 -25.89 26.47
N ARG A 30 -8.75 -25.40 25.59
CA ARG A 30 -7.40 -24.93 25.99
C ARG A 30 -7.54 -23.69 26.88
N GLU A 31 -6.79 -23.67 27.97
CA GLU A 31 -6.67 -22.51 28.85
C GLU A 31 -5.88 -21.40 28.18
N LEU A 32 -6.21 -20.15 28.51
CA LEU A 32 -5.52 -18.95 28.03
C LEU A 32 -4.39 -18.60 29.01
N ASP A 33 -3.42 -19.50 29.10
CA ASP A 33 -2.25 -19.41 29.97
C ASP A 33 -1.04 -18.80 29.24
N ASP A 34 0.09 -18.70 29.92
CA ASP A 34 1.32 -18.14 29.33
C ASP A 34 1.82 -19.02 28.17
N ASP A 35 1.70 -20.32 28.23
CA ASP A 35 2.07 -21.22 27.14
C ASP A 35 1.23 -20.95 25.87
N PHE A 36 -0.05 -20.59 26.02
CA PHE A 36 -0.90 -20.16 24.91
C PHE A 36 -0.35 -18.90 24.23
N PHE A 37 0.03 -17.89 25.03
CA PHE A 37 0.55 -16.63 24.48
C PHE A 37 1.93 -16.79 23.85
N ASP A 38 2.79 -17.60 24.42
CA ASP A 38 4.14 -17.89 23.86
C ASP A 38 4.00 -18.57 22.48
N GLU A 39 3.13 -19.56 22.34
CA GLU A 39 2.87 -20.22 21.05
C GLU A 39 2.19 -19.27 20.05
N LEU A 40 1.33 -18.35 20.51
CA LEU A 40 0.71 -17.33 19.65
C LEU A 40 1.77 -16.35 19.14
N GLU A 41 2.70 -15.91 20.02
CA GLU A 41 3.83 -15.05 19.66
C GLU A 41 4.68 -15.71 18.57
N GLU A 42 5.10 -16.95 18.79
CA GLU A 42 5.89 -17.71 17.81
C GLU A 42 5.16 -17.80 16.46
N THR A 43 3.88 -18.12 16.49
CA THR A 43 3.04 -18.22 15.28
C THR A 43 2.98 -16.89 14.52
N MET A 44 2.85 -15.77 15.22
CA MET A 44 2.79 -14.45 14.62
C MET A 44 4.14 -14.03 14.02
N ILE A 45 5.24 -14.34 14.71
CA ILE A 45 6.61 -14.12 14.19
C ILE A 45 6.83 -14.94 12.91
N MET A 46 6.42 -16.20 12.91
CA MET A 46 6.51 -17.09 11.74
C MET A 46 5.69 -16.59 10.55
N ALA A 47 4.57 -15.89 10.80
CA ALA A 47 3.75 -15.23 9.78
C ALA A 47 4.28 -13.86 9.35
N ASP A 48 5.48 -13.47 9.80
CA ASP A 48 6.18 -12.23 9.46
C ASP A 48 5.48 -10.95 9.98
N VAL A 49 4.69 -11.07 11.07
CA VAL A 49 4.05 -9.93 11.73
C VAL A 49 5.08 -8.95 12.29
N GLY A 50 6.26 -9.47 12.68
CA GLY A 50 7.35 -8.71 13.26
C GLY A 50 7.19 -8.50 14.78
N ALA A 51 8.31 -8.60 15.49
CA ALA A 51 8.32 -8.65 16.96
C ALA A 51 7.55 -7.49 17.63
N GLY A 52 7.76 -6.24 17.18
CA GLY A 52 7.11 -5.08 17.79
C GLY A 52 5.59 -5.07 17.63
N ALA A 53 5.08 -5.45 16.45
CA ALA A 53 3.63 -5.54 16.23
C ALA A 53 3.05 -6.76 16.97
N THR A 54 3.78 -7.87 17.02
CA THR A 54 3.38 -9.08 17.76
C THR A 54 3.20 -8.78 19.24
N MET A 55 4.18 -8.14 19.88
CA MET A 55 4.08 -7.76 21.30
C MET A 55 2.85 -6.88 21.57
N GLU A 56 2.65 -5.84 20.75
CA GLU A 56 1.49 -4.95 20.90
C GLU A 56 0.16 -5.71 20.76
N ILE A 57 0.07 -6.64 19.81
CA ILE A 57 -1.15 -7.44 19.61
C ILE A 57 -1.41 -8.35 20.81
N ILE A 58 -0.36 -8.99 21.33
CA ILE A 58 -0.47 -9.88 22.51
C ILE A 58 -0.87 -9.10 23.74
N ASP A 59 -0.24 -7.96 24.01
CA ASP A 59 -0.58 -7.11 25.15
C ASP A 59 -2.05 -6.67 25.06
N ARG A 60 -2.50 -6.19 23.92
CA ARG A 60 -3.91 -5.82 23.70
C ARG A 60 -4.86 -6.99 23.89
N LEU A 61 -4.48 -8.19 23.44
CA LEU A 61 -5.29 -9.38 23.61
C LEU A 61 -5.39 -9.80 25.08
N ARG A 62 -4.28 -9.72 25.84
CA ARG A 62 -4.28 -9.97 27.28
C ARG A 62 -5.22 -9.00 28.01
N ASP A 63 -5.09 -7.70 27.71
CA ASP A 63 -5.93 -6.66 28.30
C ASP A 63 -7.42 -6.93 28.04
N LYS A 64 -7.78 -7.29 26.80
CA LYS A 64 -9.15 -7.61 26.41
C LYS A 64 -9.69 -8.87 27.07
N ILE A 65 -8.85 -9.89 27.21
CA ILE A 65 -9.23 -11.12 27.92
C ILE A 65 -9.59 -10.82 29.37
N ASP A 66 -8.82 -9.96 30.02
CA ASP A 66 -9.06 -9.57 31.42
C ASP A 66 -10.30 -8.67 31.57
N GLU A 67 -10.42 -7.62 30.69
CA GLU A 67 -11.54 -6.67 30.70
C GLU A 67 -12.89 -7.37 30.46
N ASP A 68 -12.96 -8.16 29.39
CA ASP A 68 -14.21 -8.80 28.92
C ASP A 68 -14.44 -10.19 29.55
N ARG A 69 -13.50 -10.63 30.41
CA ARG A 69 -13.54 -11.94 31.08
C ARG A 69 -13.68 -13.12 30.12
N ILE A 70 -12.92 -13.06 29.03
CA ILE A 70 -12.88 -14.10 28.01
C ILE A 70 -12.32 -15.39 28.62
N LYS A 71 -12.98 -16.50 28.40
CA LYS A 71 -12.60 -17.79 29.01
C LYS A 71 -12.24 -18.85 28.01
N THR A 72 -12.57 -18.67 26.75
CA THR A 72 -12.39 -19.69 25.73
C THR A 72 -11.44 -19.22 24.63
N ALA A 73 -10.64 -20.15 24.11
CA ALA A 73 -9.78 -19.88 22.98
C ALA A 73 -10.55 -19.40 21.73
N ALA A 74 -11.80 -19.83 21.57
CA ALA A 74 -12.66 -19.38 20.46
C ALA A 74 -13.04 -17.89 20.59
N GLU A 75 -13.33 -17.40 21.79
CA GLU A 75 -13.59 -15.98 22.07
C GLU A 75 -12.31 -15.16 21.87
N ALA A 76 -11.17 -15.62 22.41
CA ALA A 76 -9.86 -14.98 22.21
C ALA A 76 -9.50 -14.87 20.73
N LYS A 77 -9.83 -15.89 19.91
CA LYS A 77 -9.66 -15.83 18.46
C LYS A 77 -10.51 -14.75 17.79
N ALA A 78 -11.74 -14.56 18.26
CA ALA A 78 -12.61 -13.52 17.74
C ALA A 78 -12.05 -12.13 18.06
N GLU A 79 -11.63 -11.91 19.31
CA GLU A 79 -11.01 -10.67 19.75
C GLU A 79 -9.69 -10.37 19.02
N LEU A 80 -8.83 -11.37 18.85
CA LEU A 80 -7.62 -11.22 18.06
C LEU A 80 -7.91 -10.69 16.63
N LYS A 81 -8.98 -11.16 16.00
CA LYS A 81 -9.36 -10.67 14.66
C LYS A 81 -9.78 -9.20 14.69
N GLU A 82 -10.50 -8.78 15.72
CA GLU A 82 -10.90 -7.38 15.88
C GLU A 82 -9.65 -6.50 16.12
N ILE A 83 -8.74 -6.90 17.00
CA ILE A 83 -7.46 -6.20 17.22
C ILE A 83 -6.66 -6.06 15.92
N LEU A 84 -6.54 -7.15 15.14
CA LEU A 84 -5.85 -7.11 13.85
C LEU A 84 -6.55 -6.19 12.84
N ALA A 85 -7.88 -6.18 12.81
CA ALA A 85 -8.65 -5.30 11.95
C ALA A 85 -8.46 -3.82 12.33
N GLU A 86 -8.51 -3.50 13.61
CA GLU A 86 -8.27 -2.16 14.13
C GLU A 86 -6.84 -1.64 13.83
N MET A 87 -5.84 -2.50 13.96
CA MET A 87 -4.44 -2.11 13.66
C MET A 87 -4.23 -1.72 12.20
N ILE A 88 -4.89 -2.37 11.26
CA ILE A 88 -4.82 -1.98 9.85
C ILE A 88 -5.64 -0.71 9.62
N GLY A 89 -6.73 -0.55 10.36
CA GLY A 89 -7.68 0.55 10.25
C GLY A 89 -8.59 0.43 9.03
N GLU A 90 -9.58 1.29 8.98
CA GLU A 90 -10.43 1.44 7.80
C GLU A 90 -9.64 2.08 6.66
N GLY A 91 -9.85 1.61 5.43
CA GLY A 91 -9.20 2.18 4.26
C GLY A 91 -9.60 3.65 4.06
N GLU A 92 -8.63 4.54 4.10
CA GLU A 92 -8.91 5.97 3.85
C GLU A 92 -9.15 6.22 2.35
N PRO A 93 -10.18 7.03 2.01
CA PRO A 93 -10.42 7.41 0.63
C PRO A 93 -9.30 8.30 0.09
N LEU A 94 -9.17 8.36 -1.24
CA LEU A 94 -8.28 9.31 -1.89
C LEU A 94 -8.77 10.75 -1.71
N ARG A 95 -7.85 11.67 -1.50
CA ARG A 95 -8.12 13.12 -1.43
C ARG A 95 -8.20 13.71 -2.84
N LEU A 96 -9.38 13.73 -3.43
CA LEU A 96 -9.63 14.15 -4.81
C LEU A 96 -10.38 15.48 -4.92
N GLY A 97 -10.22 16.38 -3.95
CA GLY A 97 -10.95 17.67 -3.89
C GLY A 97 -10.43 18.76 -4.82
N GLY A 98 -9.18 18.68 -5.29
CA GLY A 98 -8.57 19.64 -6.22
C GLY A 98 -8.94 19.36 -7.67
N LYS A 99 -8.73 20.35 -8.55
CA LYS A 99 -8.94 20.22 -10.01
C LYS A 99 -7.71 20.72 -10.77
N PRO A 100 -6.90 19.79 -11.33
CA PRO A 100 -6.98 18.35 -11.13
C PRO A 100 -6.47 17.92 -9.75
N ALA A 101 -6.91 16.76 -9.24
CA ALA A 101 -6.22 16.05 -8.18
C ALA A 101 -4.97 15.35 -8.76
N VAL A 102 -3.87 15.30 -8.02
CA VAL A 102 -2.63 14.64 -8.47
C VAL A 102 -2.31 13.46 -7.56
N ILE A 103 -2.08 12.30 -8.17
CA ILE A 103 -1.67 11.09 -7.48
C ILE A 103 -0.27 10.70 -7.99
N LEU A 104 0.74 10.87 -7.15
CA LEU A 104 2.10 10.42 -7.41
C LEU A 104 2.26 9.00 -6.88
N VAL A 105 2.62 8.04 -7.74
CA VAL A 105 2.79 6.63 -7.36
C VAL A 105 4.27 6.29 -7.36
N ILE A 106 4.80 5.97 -6.18
CA ILE A 106 6.21 5.67 -5.95
C ILE A 106 6.42 4.27 -5.38
N GLY A 107 7.65 3.77 -5.39
CA GLY A 107 8.02 2.45 -4.88
C GLY A 107 9.09 1.80 -5.74
N VAL A 108 9.71 0.72 -5.26
CA VAL A 108 10.80 0.04 -5.98
C VAL A 108 10.31 -0.67 -7.24
N ASN A 109 11.24 -1.09 -8.10
CA ASN A 109 10.88 -1.83 -9.31
C ASN A 109 10.28 -3.20 -8.97
N GLY A 110 9.26 -3.64 -9.72
CA GLY A 110 8.65 -4.97 -9.54
C GLY A 110 7.59 -5.08 -8.45
N VAL A 111 7.36 -4.04 -7.64
CA VAL A 111 6.32 -4.05 -6.59
C VAL A 111 4.89 -3.92 -7.13
N GLY A 112 4.70 -3.64 -8.42
CA GLY A 112 3.36 -3.56 -9.01
C GLY A 112 2.82 -2.14 -9.22
N LYS A 113 3.67 -1.09 -9.25
CA LYS A 113 3.26 0.31 -9.50
C LYS A 113 2.36 0.46 -10.72
N THR A 114 2.86 0.11 -11.90
CA THR A 114 2.14 0.26 -13.18
C THR A 114 0.81 -0.48 -13.20
N THR A 115 0.76 -1.69 -12.60
CA THR A 115 -0.48 -2.46 -12.48
C THR A 115 -1.48 -1.78 -11.53
N SER A 116 -1.01 -1.25 -10.40
CA SER A 116 -1.85 -0.53 -9.43
C SER A 116 -2.39 0.76 -10.03
N ILE A 117 -1.57 1.50 -10.79
CA ILE A 117 -1.98 2.69 -11.54
C ILE A 117 -3.12 2.35 -12.51
N ALA A 118 -2.98 1.28 -13.29
CA ALA A 118 -4.00 0.86 -14.24
C ALA A 118 -5.33 0.52 -13.56
N LYS A 119 -5.28 -0.25 -12.45
CA LYS A 119 -6.48 -0.58 -11.66
C LYS A 119 -7.14 0.65 -11.07
N MET A 120 -6.35 1.57 -10.52
CA MET A 120 -6.82 2.83 -9.95
C MET A 120 -7.42 3.74 -11.02
N ALA A 121 -6.78 3.87 -12.18
CA ALA A 121 -7.29 4.64 -13.31
C ALA A 121 -8.65 4.10 -13.80
N HIS A 122 -8.77 2.79 -13.93
CA HIS A 122 -10.04 2.14 -14.29
C HIS A 122 -11.13 2.39 -13.24
N LEU A 123 -10.80 2.26 -11.96
CA LEU A 123 -11.72 2.53 -10.85
C LEU A 123 -12.22 3.99 -10.88
N LEU A 124 -11.32 4.96 -10.97
CA LEU A 124 -11.67 6.38 -10.98
C LEU A 124 -12.49 6.74 -12.22
N LYS A 125 -12.16 6.17 -13.38
CA LYS A 125 -12.97 6.34 -14.59
C LYS A 125 -14.38 5.75 -14.42
N SER A 126 -14.51 4.58 -13.81
CA SER A 126 -15.83 3.96 -13.55
C SER A 126 -16.69 4.80 -12.61
N GLN A 127 -16.08 5.67 -11.80
CA GLN A 127 -16.72 6.66 -10.93
C GLN A 127 -17.02 7.99 -11.67
N GLY A 128 -16.85 8.03 -12.99
CA GLY A 128 -17.14 9.20 -13.82
C GLY A 128 -16.04 10.28 -13.84
N ARG A 129 -14.83 9.98 -13.31
CA ARG A 129 -13.69 10.92 -13.35
C ARG A 129 -12.95 10.84 -14.69
N ARG A 130 -12.55 11.99 -15.21
CA ARG A 130 -11.63 12.09 -16.34
C ARG A 130 -10.20 11.92 -15.82
N VAL A 131 -9.58 10.79 -16.18
CA VAL A 131 -8.25 10.41 -15.68
C VAL A 131 -7.23 10.58 -16.79
N LEU A 132 -6.10 11.20 -16.47
CA LEU A 132 -4.91 11.31 -17.31
C LEU A 132 -3.75 10.60 -16.61
N LEU A 133 -2.97 9.80 -17.36
CA LEU A 133 -1.76 9.16 -16.87
C LEU A 133 -0.53 9.89 -17.40
N ALA A 134 0.55 9.89 -16.60
CA ALA A 134 1.87 10.37 -17.01
C ALA A 134 2.91 9.26 -16.82
N ALA A 135 3.58 8.86 -17.91
CA ALA A 135 4.65 7.84 -17.91
C ALA A 135 5.99 8.48 -17.55
N ALA A 136 6.22 8.74 -16.26
CA ALA A 136 7.47 9.35 -15.79
C ALA A 136 8.56 8.32 -15.39
N ASP A 137 8.34 7.00 -15.50
CA ASP A 137 9.41 5.97 -15.51
C ASP A 137 10.07 5.92 -16.92
N THR A 138 10.70 7.00 -17.31
CA THR A 138 11.24 7.19 -18.67
C THR A 138 12.49 6.37 -18.96
N PHE A 139 13.12 5.82 -17.94
CA PHE A 139 14.35 5.02 -18.10
C PHE A 139 14.10 3.58 -18.51
N ARG A 140 12.84 3.16 -18.55
CA ARG A 140 12.45 1.79 -18.86
C ARG A 140 11.44 1.78 -20.01
N ALA A 141 11.94 1.53 -21.24
CA ALA A 141 11.07 1.43 -22.41
C ALA A 141 9.89 0.49 -22.16
N ALA A 142 10.16 -0.70 -21.58
CA ALA A 142 9.11 -1.68 -21.27
C ALA A 142 8.07 -1.17 -20.24
N ALA A 143 8.42 -0.23 -19.35
CA ALA A 143 7.46 0.36 -18.42
C ALA A 143 6.54 1.35 -19.12
N ILE A 144 7.07 2.15 -20.05
CA ILE A 144 6.30 3.08 -20.90
C ILE A 144 5.30 2.27 -21.74
N ASP A 145 5.78 1.24 -22.45
CA ASP A 145 4.96 0.39 -23.29
C ASP A 145 3.86 -0.34 -22.48
N GLN A 146 4.23 -0.84 -21.30
CA GLN A 146 3.28 -1.49 -20.40
C GLN A 146 2.18 -0.51 -19.96
N LEU A 147 2.55 0.71 -19.56
CA LEU A 147 1.57 1.72 -19.15
C LEU A 147 0.68 2.14 -20.32
N ASP A 148 1.21 2.21 -21.54
CA ASP A 148 0.46 2.50 -22.76
C ASP A 148 -0.62 1.44 -23.03
N ILE A 149 -0.24 0.17 -22.98
CA ILE A 149 -1.20 -0.95 -23.12
C ILE A 149 -2.30 -0.86 -22.04
N TRP A 150 -1.92 -0.59 -20.78
CA TRP A 150 -2.87 -0.48 -19.70
C TRP A 150 -3.77 0.75 -19.80
N SER A 151 -3.25 1.89 -20.27
CA SER A 151 -4.06 3.10 -20.53
C SER A 151 -5.14 2.83 -21.56
N GLY A 152 -4.79 2.13 -22.65
CA GLY A 152 -5.74 1.71 -23.67
C GLY A 152 -6.82 0.77 -23.11
N ARG A 153 -6.44 -0.21 -22.27
CA ARG A 153 -7.40 -1.14 -21.64
C ARG A 153 -8.32 -0.44 -20.64
N ALA A 154 -7.81 0.51 -19.88
CA ALA A 154 -8.60 1.32 -18.95
C ALA A 154 -9.41 2.38 -19.69
N GLY A 155 -9.07 2.66 -20.97
CA GLY A 155 -9.69 3.68 -21.80
C GLY A 155 -9.43 5.10 -21.27
N VAL A 156 -8.24 5.36 -20.76
CA VAL A 156 -7.78 6.66 -20.22
C VAL A 156 -6.64 7.20 -21.08
N GLU A 157 -6.47 8.52 -21.08
CA GLU A 157 -5.40 9.17 -21.84
C GLU A 157 -4.05 8.99 -21.14
N LEU A 158 -2.96 8.97 -21.92
CA LEU A 158 -1.59 8.85 -21.45
C LEU A 158 -0.70 9.93 -22.09
N VAL A 159 0.03 10.66 -21.26
CA VAL A 159 1.18 11.47 -21.70
C VAL A 159 2.44 10.66 -21.51
N LYS A 160 3.18 10.46 -22.59
CA LYS A 160 4.45 9.73 -22.62
C LYS A 160 5.44 10.42 -23.53
N HIS A 161 6.72 10.31 -23.21
CA HIS A 161 7.82 10.69 -24.08
C HIS A 161 8.62 9.44 -24.48
N LYS A 162 9.64 9.64 -25.33
CA LYS A 162 10.59 8.56 -25.67
C LYS A 162 11.43 8.17 -24.46
N GLU A 163 11.94 6.96 -24.49
CA GLU A 163 12.91 6.47 -23.51
C GLU A 163 14.08 7.45 -23.32
N GLY A 164 14.50 7.63 -22.05
CA GLY A 164 15.56 8.53 -21.66
C GLY A 164 15.18 10.02 -21.59
N ALA A 165 13.93 10.36 -21.86
CA ALA A 165 13.46 11.74 -21.66
C ALA A 165 13.50 12.13 -20.16
N ASP A 166 13.52 13.43 -19.88
CA ASP A 166 13.43 13.94 -18.51
C ASP A 166 12.05 13.64 -17.91
N PRO A 167 11.94 12.86 -16.79
CA PRO A 167 10.67 12.58 -16.13
C PRO A 167 9.86 13.84 -15.79
N ALA A 168 10.55 14.90 -15.36
CA ALA A 168 9.90 16.17 -15.03
C ALA A 168 9.29 16.87 -16.25
N ALA A 169 9.86 16.67 -17.45
CA ALA A 169 9.27 17.20 -18.69
C ALA A 169 7.97 16.46 -19.05
N VAL A 170 7.91 15.13 -18.86
CA VAL A 170 6.69 14.36 -19.03
C VAL A 170 5.59 14.85 -18.08
N VAL A 171 5.95 15.05 -16.81
CA VAL A 171 5.01 15.54 -15.78
C VAL A 171 4.56 16.99 -16.09
N PHE A 172 5.43 17.82 -16.61
CA PHE A 172 5.06 19.18 -17.05
C PHE A 172 4.00 19.14 -18.14
N ASP A 173 4.22 18.38 -19.20
CA ASP A 173 3.24 18.27 -20.30
C ASP A 173 1.92 17.64 -19.83
N ALA A 174 2.01 16.63 -18.96
CA ALA A 174 0.83 16.02 -18.36
C ALA A 174 0.05 17.00 -17.47
N ALA A 175 0.74 17.84 -16.70
CA ALA A 175 0.11 18.88 -15.90
C ALA A 175 -0.61 19.92 -16.75
N GLN A 176 0.02 20.34 -17.88
CA GLN A 176 -0.62 21.29 -18.82
C GLN A 176 -1.85 20.69 -19.50
N ALA A 177 -1.82 19.40 -19.85
CA ALA A 177 -2.98 18.69 -20.37
C ALA A 177 -4.07 18.52 -19.30
N ALA A 178 -3.70 18.14 -18.08
CA ALA A 178 -4.64 17.94 -16.99
C ALA A 178 -5.41 19.20 -16.61
N LYS A 179 -4.78 20.36 -16.61
CA LYS A 179 -5.45 21.66 -16.39
C LYS A 179 -6.67 21.85 -17.31
N LYS A 180 -6.60 21.34 -18.54
CA LYS A 180 -7.61 21.59 -19.57
C LYS A 180 -8.79 20.63 -19.48
N HIS A 181 -8.54 19.35 -19.20
CA HIS A 181 -9.58 18.35 -19.38
C HIS A 181 -9.56 17.15 -18.44
N ALA A 182 -8.66 17.10 -17.44
CA ALA A 182 -8.64 16.00 -16.49
C ALA A 182 -9.14 16.42 -15.09
N ASP A 183 -9.79 15.49 -14.39
CA ASP A 183 -10.16 15.64 -12.99
C ASP A 183 -9.07 15.05 -12.08
N VAL A 184 -8.33 14.05 -12.58
CA VAL A 184 -7.27 13.37 -11.87
C VAL A 184 -6.08 13.11 -12.79
N LEU A 185 -4.88 13.48 -12.35
CA LEU A 185 -3.60 13.13 -12.96
C LEU A 185 -2.92 12.06 -12.11
N ILE A 186 -2.58 10.90 -12.70
CA ILE A 186 -1.80 9.85 -12.03
C ILE A 186 -0.42 9.76 -12.67
N VAL A 187 0.63 9.85 -11.87
CA VAL A 187 2.02 9.86 -12.33
C VAL A 187 2.70 8.56 -11.94
N ASP A 188 3.15 7.76 -12.92
CA ASP A 188 4.02 6.59 -12.73
C ASP A 188 5.47 7.03 -12.68
N THR A 189 6.21 6.68 -11.63
CA THR A 189 7.59 7.10 -11.41
C THR A 189 8.57 5.94 -11.48
N ALA A 190 9.85 6.26 -11.71
CA ALA A 190 10.94 5.29 -11.59
C ALA A 190 11.00 4.67 -10.18
N GLY A 191 11.57 3.47 -10.07
CA GLY A 191 11.69 2.74 -8.80
C GLY A 191 13.10 2.24 -8.51
N ARG A 192 14.13 2.98 -8.90
CA ARG A 192 15.55 2.59 -8.80
C ARG A 192 16.15 2.93 -7.43
N LEU A 193 15.69 2.27 -6.37
CA LEU A 193 16.15 2.55 -5.01
C LEU A 193 17.66 2.28 -4.81
N HIS A 194 18.27 1.39 -5.61
CA HIS A 194 19.71 1.17 -5.58
C HIS A 194 20.53 2.41 -5.99
N ASN A 195 19.94 3.35 -6.72
CA ASN A 195 20.49 4.68 -7.00
C ASN A 195 19.66 5.75 -6.26
N LYS A 196 19.65 5.62 -4.94
CA LYS A 196 18.78 6.38 -4.04
C LYS A 196 18.83 7.88 -4.30
N LYS A 197 20.03 8.46 -4.36
CA LYS A 197 20.21 9.90 -4.52
C LYS A 197 19.52 10.41 -5.78
N ASN A 198 19.79 9.77 -6.92
CA ASN A 198 19.22 10.19 -8.20
C ASN A 198 17.69 10.05 -8.21
N LEU A 199 17.15 8.96 -7.62
CA LEU A 199 15.70 8.77 -7.50
C LEU A 199 15.06 9.87 -6.64
N MET A 200 15.67 10.25 -5.54
CA MET A 200 15.15 11.27 -4.65
C MET A 200 15.23 12.68 -5.27
N ASP A 201 16.31 12.99 -5.98
CA ASP A 201 16.46 14.23 -6.74
C ASP A 201 15.40 14.32 -7.86
N GLU A 202 15.09 13.20 -8.52
CA GLU A 202 14.06 13.10 -9.55
C GLU A 202 12.66 13.33 -8.97
N LEU A 203 12.32 12.65 -7.87
CA LEU A 203 11.02 12.83 -7.18
C LEU A 203 10.85 14.28 -6.70
N ALA A 204 11.88 14.88 -6.12
CA ALA A 204 11.87 16.28 -5.71
C ALA A 204 11.70 17.25 -6.91
N LYS A 205 12.26 16.92 -8.08
CA LYS A 205 12.07 17.69 -9.30
C LYS A 205 10.63 17.58 -9.82
N ILE A 206 10.07 16.38 -9.83
CA ILE A 206 8.68 16.12 -10.18
C ILE A 206 7.74 16.90 -9.26
N ASP A 207 7.95 16.83 -7.95
CA ASP A 207 7.12 17.54 -6.97
C ASP A 207 7.16 19.06 -7.17
N ARG A 208 8.33 19.63 -7.44
CA ARG A 208 8.46 21.07 -7.78
C ARG A 208 7.69 21.45 -9.04
N VAL A 209 7.70 20.61 -10.08
CA VAL A 209 6.94 20.84 -11.31
C VAL A 209 5.45 20.82 -11.00
N ILE A 210 4.97 19.82 -10.27
CA ILE A 210 3.56 19.73 -9.88
C ILE A 210 3.15 20.95 -9.03
N SER A 211 4.00 21.36 -8.07
CA SER A 211 3.74 22.52 -7.20
C SER A 211 3.58 23.82 -7.99
N ARG A 212 4.42 24.00 -9.00
CA ARG A 212 4.40 25.18 -9.84
C ARG A 212 3.22 25.19 -10.82
N GLU A 213 3.00 24.05 -11.47
CA GLU A 213 1.99 23.97 -12.53
C GLU A 213 0.55 23.79 -11.99
N LEU A 214 0.39 23.11 -10.86
CA LEU A 214 -0.89 22.75 -10.26
C LEU A 214 -0.93 23.16 -8.78
N PRO A 215 -0.81 24.46 -8.46
CA PRO A 215 -0.72 24.92 -7.06
C PRO A 215 -1.95 24.59 -6.22
N ASP A 216 -3.14 24.60 -6.84
CA ASP A 216 -4.42 24.34 -6.16
C ASP A 216 -4.85 22.87 -6.21
N SER A 217 -3.97 21.96 -6.65
CA SER A 217 -4.26 20.53 -6.72
C SER A 217 -4.32 19.92 -5.32
N SER A 218 -5.29 19.04 -5.07
CA SER A 218 -5.14 18.07 -3.98
C SER A 218 -4.09 17.04 -4.37
N ARG A 219 -3.29 16.59 -3.39
CA ARG A 219 -2.15 15.70 -3.63
C ARG A 219 -2.22 14.44 -2.83
N GLU A 220 -1.92 13.35 -3.49
CA GLU A 220 -1.66 12.06 -2.90
C GLU A 220 -0.30 11.55 -3.37
N THR A 221 0.53 11.12 -2.43
CA THR A 221 1.77 10.39 -2.72
C THR A 221 1.61 8.99 -2.15
N LEU A 222 1.40 8.03 -3.04
CA LEU A 222 1.12 6.65 -2.68
C LEU A 222 2.37 5.79 -2.87
N LEU A 223 2.82 5.17 -1.78
CA LEU A 223 3.91 4.20 -1.82
C LEU A 223 3.35 2.81 -2.07
N VAL A 224 3.85 2.14 -3.10
CA VAL A 224 3.51 0.74 -3.40
C VAL A 224 4.52 -0.17 -2.73
N LEU A 225 4.03 -1.09 -1.91
CA LEU A 225 4.80 -2.11 -1.21
C LEU A 225 4.33 -3.50 -1.63
N ASP A 226 5.27 -4.41 -1.78
CA ASP A 226 5.02 -5.81 -2.08
C ASP A 226 4.97 -6.62 -0.77
N ALA A 227 3.84 -7.21 -0.45
CA ALA A 227 3.66 -8.01 0.77
C ALA A 227 4.61 -9.21 0.86
N THR A 228 5.12 -9.70 -0.28
CA THR A 228 6.05 -10.84 -0.29
C THR A 228 7.46 -10.48 0.20
N THR A 229 7.77 -9.18 0.32
CA THR A 229 9.08 -8.71 0.79
C THR A 229 9.22 -8.71 2.32
N GLY A 230 8.12 -8.96 3.04
CA GLY A 230 8.11 -9.04 4.49
C GLY A 230 8.63 -7.77 5.16
N GLN A 231 9.43 -7.92 6.21
CA GLN A 231 10.00 -6.80 6.97
C GLN A 231 10.89 -5.85 6.14
N ASN A 232 11.40 -6.28 4.98
CA ASN A 232 12.13 -5.38 4.07
C ASN A 232 11.24 -4.24 3.52
N ALA A 233 9.92 -4.44 3.46
CA ALA A 233 8.98 -3.39 3.07
C ALA A 233 9.08 -2.16 3.99
N ILE A 234 9.29 -2.36 5.28
CA ILE A 234 9.43 -1.27 6.28
C ILE A 234 10.68 -0.43 5.98
N THR A 235 11.81 -1.10 5.73
CA THR A 235 13.05 -0.41 5.39
C THR A 235 12.90 0.43 4.12
N GLN A 236 12.29 -0.14 3.08
CA GLN A 236 11.97 0.60 1.86
C GLN A 236 11.07 1.81 2.12
N ALA A 237 10.03 1.62 2.91
CA ALA A 237 9.08 2.68 3.22
C ALA A 237 9.76 3.85 3.98
N LYS A 238 10.58 3.56 4.99
CA LYS A 238 11.35 4.57 5.73
C LYS A 238 12.27 5.37 4.81
N GLU A 239 12.88 4.72 3.82
CA GLU A 239 13.72 5.38 2.84
C GLU A 239 12.94 6.38 1.97
N PHE A 240 11.73 6.01 1.53
CA PHE A 240 10.87 6.92 0.77
C PHE A 240 10.29 8.05 1.64
N MET A 241 9.95 7.79 2.90
CA MET A 241 9.44 8.81 3.84
C MET A 241 10.44 9.95 4.06
N ASN A 242 11.74 9.66 4.04
CA ASN A 242 12.78 10.67 4.19
C ASN A 242 12.82 11.67 3.00
N SER A 243 12.10 11.40 1.92
CA SER A 243 12.25 12.14 0.67
C SER A 243 10.93 12.56 0.04
N ALA A 244 9.82 11.97 0.47
CA ALA A 244 8.49 12.28 -0.02
C ALA A 244 7.47 12.26 1.13
N ALA A 245 6.56 13.25 1.12
CA ALA A 245 5.45 13.27 2.06
C ALA A 245 4.40 12.22 1.66
N LEU A 246 4.53 11.02 2.19
CA LEU A 246 3.59 9.92 1.91
C LEU A 246 2.22 10.20 2.51
N THR A 247 1.16 9.97 1.73
CA THR A 247 -0.23 10.14 2.16
C THR A 247 -1.00 8.83 2.22
N GLY A 248 -0.44 7.76 1.68
CA GLY A 248 -1.07 6.45 1.69
C GLY A 248 -0.18 5.34 1.16
N LEU A 249 -0.58 4.11 1.46
CA LEU A 249 0.08 2.90 1.03
C LEU A 249 -0.81 2.12 0.05
N ILE A 250 -0.18 1.47 -0.91
CA ILE A 250 -0.78 0.43 -1.74
C ILE A 250 -0.03 -0.86 -1.44
N ILE A 251 -0.72 -1.87 -0.94
CA ILE A 251 -0.12 -3.18 -0.66
C ILE A 251 -0.48 -4.15 -1.78
N THR A 252 0.51 -4.73 -2.42
CA THR A 252 0.33 -5.67 -3.53
C THR A 252 0.71 -7.09 -3.15
N LYS A 253 0.26 -8.07 -3.92
CA LYS A 253 0.61 -9.50 -3.83
C LYS A 253 0.31 -10.14 -2.46
N LEU A 254 -0.65 -9.59 -1.71
CA LEU A 254 -1.10 -10.16 -0.44
C LEU A 254 -1.62 -11.60 -0.60
N ASP A 255 -2.29 -11.88 -1.72
CA ASP A 255 -2.83 -13.19 -2.08
C ASP A 255 -1.76 -14.24 -2.41
N GLY A 256 -0.55 -13.78 -2.70
CA GLY A 256 0.59 -14.63 -3.08
C GLY A 256 1.43 -15.15 -1.90
N SER A 257 1.29 -14.56 -0.70
CA SER A 257 2.24 -14.76 0.40
C SER A 257 1.58 -15.23 1.69
N ALA A 258 2.24 -16.17 2.38
CA ALA A 258 1.98 -16.46 3.79
C ALA A 258 2.61 -15.41 4.74
N LYS A 259 3.41 -14.48 4.22
CA LYS A 259 4.12 -13.41 4.95
C LYS A 259 3.39 -12.07 4.95
N GLY A 260 2.11 -12.05 4.66
CA GLY A 260 1.30 -10.83 4.65
C GLY A 260 1.18 -10.15 6.01
N GLY A 261 1.64 -10.80 7.09
CA GLY A 261 1.72 -10.22 8.43
C GLY A 261 2.56 -8.96 8.52
N ALA A 262 3.53 -8.77 7.62
CA ALA A 262 4.33 -7.54 7.57
C ALA A 262 3.50 -6.25 7.45
N ILE A 263 2.24 -6.32 6.96
CA ILE A 263 1.35 -5.17 6.90
C ILE A 263 1.10 -4.53 8.27
N PHE A 264 1.02 -5.33 9.34
CA PHE A 264 0.81 -4.85 10.71
C PHE A 264 2.01 -4.02 11.19
N SER A 265 3.23 -4.54 10.98
CA SER A 265 4.45 -3.79 11.27
C SER A 265 4.58 -2.53 10.42
N VAL A 266 4.29 -2.60 9.12
CA VAL A 266 4.31 -1.44 8.23
C VAL A 266 3.34 -0.37 8.74
N ARG A 267 2.10 -0.74 9.07
CA ARG A 267 1.08 0.19 9.54
C ARG A 267 1.46 0.82 10.88
N ARG A 268 1.94 0.01 11.83
CA ARG A 268 2.39 0.43 13.16
C ARG A 268 3.56 1.41 13.08
N GLU A 269 4.60 1.07 12.30
CA GLU A 269 5.84 1.85 12.28
C GLU A 269 5.75 3.13 11.45
N LEU A 270 4.92 3.16 10.42
CA LEU A 270 4.82 4.30 9.52
C LEU A 270 3.67 5.24 9.87
N GLY A 271 2.62 4.76 10.52
CA GLY A 271 1.42 5.53 10.81
C GLY A 271 0.64 5.98 9.55
N ILE A 272 1.01 5.49 8.36
CA ILE A 272 0.43 5.90 7.09
C ILE A 272 -0.73 4.97 6.72
N PRO A 273 -1.90 5.50 6.29
CA PRO A 273 -3.06 4.68 5.99
C PRO A 273 -2.85 3.79 4.75
N VAL A 274 -3.40 2.57 4.79
CA VAL A 274 -3.49 1.71 3.62
C VAL A 274 -4.72 2.12 2.82
N LYS A 275 -4.52 2.60 1.58
CA LYS A 275 -5.62 3.06 0.71
C LYS A 275 -6.07 2.01 -0.28
N PHE A 276 -5.17 1.13 -0.72
CA PHE A 276 -5.46 0.05 -1.68
C PHE A 276 -4.73 -1.24 -1.35
N ILE A 277 -5.35 -2.33 -1.78
CA ILE A 277 -4.83 -3.69 -1.69
C ILE A 277 -4.97 -4.36 -3.05
#